data_06d662bd4adc484597e3149c75f5175a
#
_entry.id   06d662bd4adc484597e3149c75f5175a
#
_cell.length_a   1.000
_cell.length_b   1.000
_cell.length_c   1.000
_cell.angle_alpha   90.00
_cell.angle_beta   90.00
_cell.angle_gamma   90.00
#
_symmetry.space_group_name_H-M   'P 1'
#
loop_
_entity.id
_entity.type
_entity.pdbx_description
1 polymer ?
#
loop_
_entity_poly.entity_id
_entity_poly.type
_entity_poly.pdbx_seq_one_letter_code
_entity_poly.pdbx_strand_id
1 'polypeptide(L)'
;VKYLVALLLCLAGPALADQTIGSVSTNFRLVGPNDKVIVQRLDDPKIPNVACYASFAQTGGVSGGLGVATDPSEFALSCVAAGPVSIPADLPKKEQVAAISASFLFKHFILTRMVDPDGRALIYVLISTKVLSGSPANAVSAVPVTK
;
A
#
# COMPACT_ATOMS: atom_id res chain seq x y z
N VAL A 1 -3.67 48.50 -23.69
CA VAL A 1 -4.29 47.34 -23.04
C VAL A 1 -3.23 46.25 -22.94
N LYS A 2 -2.67 46.05 -21.72
CA LYS A 2 -1.62 45.04 -21.44
C LYS A 2 -2.32 43.79 -20.91
N TYR A 3 -2.26 42.71 -21.67
CA TYR A 3 -2.74 41.39 -21.22
C TYR A 3 -1.71 40.74 -20.29
N LEU A 4 -2.05 40.63 -19.01
CA LEU A 4 -1.31 39.87 -18.03
C LEU A 4 -1.79 38.42 -18.12
N VAL A 5 -1.02 37.56 -18.78
CA VAL A 5 -1.25 36.11 -18.79
C VAL A 5 -0.63 35.55 -17.52
N ALA A 6 -1.46 35.25 -16.54
CA ALA A 6 -1.04 34.54 -15.33
C ALA A 6 -0.82 33.07 -15.70
N LEU A 7 0.45 32.65 -15.74
CA LEU A 7 0.87 31.26 -15.92
C LEU A 7 0.64 30.52 -14.60
N LEU A 8 -0.48 29.77 -14.53
CA LEU A 8 -0.78 28.89 -13.40
C LEU A 8 0.13 27.66 -13.49
N LEU A 9 1.27 27.68 -12.78
CA LEU A 9 2.09 26.47 -12.61
C LEU A 9 1.32 25.50 -11.70
N CYS A 10 0.69 24.49 -12.30
CA CYS A 10 0.21 23.32 -11.57
C CYS A 10 1.44 22.54 -11.04
N LEU A 11 1.74 22.67 -9.76
CA LEU A 11 2.62 21.78 -9.01
C LEU A 11 1.91 20.42 -8.88
N ALA A 12 2.01 19.59 -9.92
CA ALA A 12 1.69 18.18 -9.81
C ALA A 12 2.77 17.55 -8.94
N GLY A 13 2.47 17.38 -7.65
CA GLY A 13 3.27 16.53 -6.77
C GLY A 13 3.30 15.10 -7.35
N PRO A 14 4.39 14.32 -7.12
CA PRO A 14 4.42 12.94 -7.56
C PRO A 14 3.28 12.19 -6.87
N ALA A 15 2.28 11.81 -7.63
CA ALA A 15 1.32 10.80 -7.20
C ALA A 15 2.12 9.52 -7.04
N LEU A 16 2.31 9.06 -5.80
CA LEU A 16 2.84 7.73 -5.50
C LEU A 16 1.82 6.73 -6.03
N ALA A 17 2.04 6.26 -7.25
CA ALA A 17 1.18 5.31 -7.89
C ALA A 17 1.43 3.94 -7.25
N ASP A 18 0.37 3.31 -6.72
CA ASP A 18 0.34 1.89 -6.43
C ASP A 18 0.79 1.11 -7.65
N GLN A 19 1.97 0.49 -7.58
CA GLN A 19 2.48 -0.29 -8.67
C GLN A 19 2.05 -1.76 -8.51
N THR A 20 1.11 -2.21 -9.31
CA THR A 20 0.79 -3.64 -9.42
C THR A 20 1.97 -4.37 -10.06
N ILE A 21 2.59 -5.29 -9.31
CA ILE A 21 3.68 -6.13 -9.79
C ILE A 21 3.14 -7.24 -10.67
N GLY A 22 2.01 -7.84 -10.24
CA GLY A 22 1.37 -8.92 -10.99
C GLY A 22 0.30 -9.63 -10.18
N SER A 23 -0.19 -10.73 -10.73
CA SER A 23 -1.17 -11.59 -10.07
C SER A 23 -0.94 -13.05 -10.41
N VAL A 24 -1.35 -13.93 -9.48
CA VAL A 24 -1.35 -15.38 -9.65
C VAL A 24 -2.79 -15.89 -9.56
N SER A 25 -3.27 -16.55 -10.61
CA SER A 25 -4.59 -17.21 -10.59
C SER A 25 -4.56 -18.42 -9.67
N THR A 26 -5.60 -18.59 -8.86
CA THR A 26 -5.71 -19.68 -7.90
C THR A 26 -6.79 -20.69 -8.27
N ASN A 27 -8.04 -20.26 -8.47
CA ASN A 27 -9.13 -21.13 -8.83
C ASN A 27 -9.73 -20.72 -10.18
N PHE A 28 -10.05 -21.74 -11.00
CA PHE A 28 -10.75 -21.54 -12.26
C PHE A 28 -12.24 -21.27 -12.01
N ARG A 29 -12.78 -20.29 -12.74
CA ARG A 29 -14.21 -19.98 -12.77
C ARG A 29 -14.76 -20.18 -14.19
N LEU A 30 -15.89 -20.88 -14.32
CA LEU A 30 -16.54 -21.06 -15.62
C LEU A 30 -17.11 -19.77 -16.20
N VAL A 31 -17.47 -18.82 -15.34
CA VAL A 31 -18.03 -17.53 -15.74
C VAL A 31 -17.33 -16.43 -14.97
N GLY A 32 -16.82 -15.42 -15.68
CA GLY A 32 -16.07 -14.31 -15.11
C GLY A 32 -14.59 -14.63 -14.91
N PRO A 33 -13.82 -13.67 -14.34
CA PRO A 33 -12.41 -13.87 -14.08
C PRO A 33 -12.15 -14.91 -12.99
N ASN A 34 -10.98 -15.57 -13.04
CA ASN A 34 -10.55 -16.52 -12.03
C ASN A 34 -10.28 -15.83 -10.68
N ASP A 35 -10.33 -16.62 -9.59
CA ASP A 35 -9.78 -16.19 -8.31
C ASP A 35 -8.28 -15.98 -8.46
N LYS A 36 -7.73 -14.97 -7.78
CA LYS A 36 -6.31 -14.63 -7.90
C LYS A 36 -5.76 -13.95 -6.63
N VAL A 37 -4.46 -14.03 -6.47
CA VAL A 37 -3.70 -13.20 -5.54
C VAL A 37 -3.01 -12.10 -6.35
N ILE A 38 -3.20 -10.85 -5.96
CA ILE A 38 -2.57 -9.67 -6.56
C ILE A 38 -1.43 -9.23 -5.66
N VAL A 39 -0.29 -8.86 -6.23
CA VAL A 39 0.84 -8.28 -5.52
C VAL A 39 1.04 -6.84 -5.97
N GLN A 40 1.10 -5.94 -4.99
CA GLN A 40 1.35 -4.52 -5.20
C GLN A 40 2.60 -4.08 -4.43
N ARG A 41 3.35 -3.17 -5.02
CA ARG A 41 4.48 -2.49 -4.38
C ARG A 41 4.02 -1.14 -3.83
N LEU A 42 4.49 -0.84 -2.63
CA LEU A 42 4.26 0.40 -1.90
C LEU A 42 5.62 0.97 -1.51
N ASP A 43 5.91 2.17 -1.94
CA ASP A 43 7.15 2.86 -1.61
C ASP A 43 6.93 3.86 -0.47
N ASP A 44 7.92 3.98 0.41
CA ASP A 44 7.95 5.04 1.39
C ASP A 44 8.59 6.29 0.77
N PRO A 45 7.86 7.40 0.62
CA PRO A 45 8.38 8.59 -0.05
C PRO A 45 9.56 9.25 0.67
N LYS A 46 9.73 8.98 1.98
CA LYS A 46 10.79 9.55 2.81
C LYS A 46 11.96 8.60 3.04
N ILE A 47 11.79 7.31 2.71
CA ILE A 47 12.81 6.28 2.89
C ILE A 47 13.04 5.55 1.56
N PRO A 48 13.85 6.10 0.65
CA PRO A 48 13.91 5.66 -0.74
C PRO A 48 14.42 4.23 -0.95
N ASN A 49 15.16 3.67 0.02
CA ASN A 49 15.69 2.30 -0.08
C ASN A 49 14.76 1.25 0.55
N VAL A 50 13.56 1.61 0.97
CA VAL A 50 12.57 0.66 1.47
C VAL A 50 11.45 0.49 0.47
N ALA A 51 11.16 -0.75 0.13
CA ALA A 51 9.99 -1.14 -0.64
C ALA A 51 9.16 -2.14 0.15
N CYS A 52 7.86 -1.91 0.24
CA CYS A 52 6.89 -2.83 0.82
C CYS A 52 6.10 -3.52 -0.29
N TYR A 53 5.85 -4.81 -0.12
CA TYR A 53 5.03 -5.60 -1.02
C TYR A 53 3.83 -6.12 -0.25
N ALA A 54 2.65 -5.83 -0.77
CA ALA A 54 1.41 -6.31 -0.19
C ALA A 54 0.75 -7.29 -1.17
N SER A 55 0.25 -8.41 -0.66
CA SER A 55 -0.53 -9.36 -1.43
C SER A 55 -1.97 -9.39 -0.95
N PHE A 56 -2.92 -9.50 -1.88
CA PHE A 56 -4.34 -9.48 -1.62
C PHE A 56 -5.03 -10.62 -2.35
N ALA A 57 -5.86 -11.39 -1.65
CA ALA A 57 -6.74 -12.36 -2.27
C ALA A 57 -7.94 -11.64 -2.92
N GLN A 58 -8.23 -11.98 -4.16
CA GLN A 58 -9.38 -11.48 -4.91
C GLN A 58 -10.20 -12.64 -5.45
N THR A 59 -11.45 -12.71 -5.05
CA THR A 59 -12.40 -13.67 -5.61
C THR A 59 -12.81 -13.25 -7.01
N GLY A 60 -12.83 -14.17 -7.95
CA GLY A 60 -13.26 -13.98 -9.32
C GLY A 60 -14.77 -14.18 -9.50
N GLY A 61 -15.18 -14.61 -10.69
CA GLY A 61 -16.58 -14.79 -11.07
C GLY A 61 -17.28 -13.46 -11.35
N VAL A 62 -18.61 -13.49 -11.43
CA VAL A 62 -19.42 -12.30 -11.71
C VAL A 62 -19.32 -11.28 -10.58
N SER A 63 -19.35 -11.71 -9.33
CA SER A 63 -19.20 -10.85 -8.15
C SER A 63 -17.82 -10.24 -8.05
N GLY A 64 -16.76 -10.97 -8.43
CA GLY A 64 -15.39 -10.44 -8.49
C GLY A 64 -15.21 -9.38 -9.57
N GLY A 65 -15.85 -9.54 -10.73
CA GLY A 65 -15.87 -8.54 -11.81
C GLY A 65 -16.56 -7.24 -11.42
N LEU A 66 -17.49 -7.27 -10.47
CA LEU A 66 -18.15 -6.10 -9.89
C LEU A 66 -17.39 -5.50 -8.68
N GLY A 67 -16.23 -6.06 -8.30
CA GLY A 67 -15.42 -5.58 -7.18
C GLY A 67 -16.01 -5.88 -5.79
N VAL A 68 -17.02 -6.72 -5.68
CA VAL A 68 -17.77 -6.96 -4.43
C VAL A 68 -17.16 -8.08 -3.57
N ALA A 69 -16.29 -8.92 -4.13
CA ALA A 69 -15.92 -10.21 -3.56
C ALA A 69 -14.49 -10.34 -3.02
N THR A 70 -13.85 -9.27 -2.59
CA THR A 70 -12.53 -9.37 -1.93
C THR A 70 -12.70 -9.45 -0.43
N ASP A 71 -12.14 -10.47 0.21
CA ASP A 71 -12.07 -10.53 1.67
C ASP A 71 -11.01 -9.57 2.18
N PRO A 72 -11.37 -8.55 3.01
CA PRO A 72 -10.42 -7.58 3.53
C PRO A 72 -9.50 -8.15 4.62
N SER A 73 -9.72 -9.37 5.07
CA SER A 73 -8.89 -10.05 6.07
C SER A 73 -7.76 -10.87 5.46
N GLU A 74 -7.81 -11.17 4.15
CA GLU A 74 -6.82 -12.00 3.46
C GLU A 74 -5.79 -11.14 2.72
N PHE A 75 -4.79 -10.66 3.44
CA PHE A 75 -3.65 -9.95 2.89
C PHE A 75 -2.38 -10.22 3.71
N ALA A 76 -1.23 -9.96 3.10
CA ALA A 76 0.07 -10.06 3.75
C ALA A 76 0.93 -8.84 3.39
N LEU A 77 1.94 -8.57 4.21
CA LEU A 77 2.89 -7.48 4.03
C LEU A 77 4.32 -8.00 4.20
N SER A 78 5.21 -7.61 3.30
CA SER A 78 6.65 -7.80 3.42
C SER A 78 7.36 -6.53 2.98
N CYS A 79 8.19 -5.94 3.84
CA CYS A 79 9.00 -4.78 3.51
C CYS A 79 10.48 -5.18 3.51
N VAL A 80 11.22 -4.70 2.53
CA VAL A 80 12.64 -5.01 2.35
C VAL A 80 13.46 -3.75 2.13
N ALA A 81 14.72 -3.81 2.54
CA ALA A 81 15.72 -2.80 2.23
C ALA A 81 16.45 -3.18 0.93
N ALA A 82 16.40 -2.31 -0.07
CA ALA A 82 17.15 -2.44 -1.33
C ALA A 82 18.55 -1.78 -1.27
N GLY A 83 18.92 -1.24 -0.12
CA GLY A 83 20.19 -0.54 0.15
C GLY A 83 20.24 -0.05 1.59
N PRO A 84 21.21 0.79 1.96
CA PRO A 84 21.31 1.36 3.29
C PRO A 84 20.04 2.12 3.69
N VAL A 85 19.55 1.89 4.90
CA VAL A 85 18.37 2.54 5.47
C VAL A 85 18.81 3.45 6.61
N SER A 86 18.51 4.74 6.50
CA SER A 86 18.76 5.73 7.55
C SER A 86 17.47 6.44 7.93
N ILE A 87 17.41 6.91 9.18
CA ILE A 87 16.29 7.69 9.69
C ILE A 87 16.64 9.17 9.58
N PRO A 88 15.96 9.96 8.71
CA PRO A 88 16.12 11.41 8.68
C PRO A 88 15.80 12.04 10.04
N ALA A 89 16.52 13.10 10.42
CA ALA A 89 16.35 13.74 11.71
C ALA A 89 14.95 14.33 11.96
N ASP A 90 14.28 14.73 10.89
CA ASP A 90 12.93 15.30 10.88
C ASP A 90 11.82 14.28 10.60
N LEU A 91 12.19 12.98 10.59
CA LEU A 91 11.21 11.92 10.28
C LEU A 91 10.16 11.80 11.41
N PRO A 92 8.87 11.92 11.12
CA PRO A 92 7.84 11.70 12.13
C PRO A 92 7.91 10.28 12.72
N LYS A 93 7.75 10.17 14.04
CA LYS A 93 7.76 8.87 14.75
C LYS A 93 6.66 7.93 14.27
N LYS A 94 5.56 8.48 13.74
CA LYS A 94 4.47 7.74 13.13
C LYS A 94 3.87 8.57 11.99
N GLU A 95 3.71 7.94 10.82
CA GLU A 95 3.16 8.60 9.63
C GLU A 95 2.49 7.61 8.70
N GLN A 96 1.34 7.98 8.12
CA GLN A 96 0.77 7.26 7.00
C GLN A 96 1.59 7.55 5.75
N VAL A 97 2.17 6.51 5.13
CA VAL A 97 3.10 6.66 4.00
C VAL A 97 2.49 6.26 2.68
N ALA A 98 1.49 5.38 2.69
CA ALA A 98 0.77 4.99 1.49
C ALA A 98 -0.68 4.58 1.82
N ALA A 99 -1.53 4.59 0.80
CA ALA A 99 -2.88 4.05 0.87
C ALA A 99 -3.18 3.30 -0.43
N ILE A 100 -3.85 2.16 -0.33
CA ILE A 100 -4.25 1.33 -1.47
C ILE A 100 -5.76 1.27 -1.54
N SER A 101 -6.30 1.44 -2.74
CA SER A 101 -7.68 1.13 -3.04
C SER A 101 -7.74 -0.24 -3.74
N ALA A 102 -8.08 -1.29 -3.01
CA ALA A 102 -8.09 -2.66 -3.52
C ALA A 102 -9.32 -2.97 -4.40
N SER A 103 -10.34 -2.13 -4.39
CA SER A 103 -11.46 -2.20 -5.32
C SER A 103 -12.14 -0.84 -5.45
N PHE A 104 -12.75 -0.64 -6.61
CA PHE A 104 -13.38 0.61 -7.02
C PHE A 104 -14.44 1.16 -6.03
N LEU A 105 -14.98 0.35 -5.15
CA LEU A 105 -16.14 0.76 -4.36
C LEU A 105 -15.97 0.81 -2.84
N PHE A 106 -15.08 0.03 -2.17
CA PHE A 106 -15.22 -0.08 -0.71
C PHE A 106 -13.99 -0.47 0.12
N LYS A 107 -12.78 -0.57 -0.42
CA LYS A 107 -11.66 -1.09 0.37
C LYS A 107 -10.44 -0.22 0.27
N HIS A 108 -10.08 0.32 1.40
CA HIS A 108 -8.83 1.05 1.57
C HIS A 108 -7.92 0.28 2.53
N PHE A 109 -6.67 0.16 2.14
CA PHE A 109 -5.60 -0.26 3.04
C PHE A 109 -4.70 0.93 3.27
N ILE A 110 -4.29 1.10 4.50
CA ILE A 110 -3.40 2.18 4.91
C ILE A 110 -2.10 1.57 5.38
N LEU A 111 -0.99 1.98 4.77
CA LEU A 111 0.35 1.66 5.23
C LEU A 111 0.85 2.80 6.13
N THR A 112 1.14 2.45 7.38
CA THR A 112 1.68 3.37 8.37
C THR A 112 3.09 2.95 8.73
N ARG A 113 4.04 3.89 8.66
CA ARG A 113 5.40 3.73 9.19
C ARG A 113 5.45 4.23 10.63
N MET A 114 6.15 3.49 11.48
CA MET A 114 6.56 3.89 12.83
C MET A 114 8.06 3.72 12.97
N VAL A 115 8.68 4.56 13.79
CA VAL A 115 10.09 4.45 14.15
C VAL A 115 10.20 3.67 15.45
N ASP A 116 11.00 2.61 15.47
CA ASP A 116 11.34 1.90 16.70
C ASP A 116 11.95 2.85 17.72
N PRO A 117 11.58 2.82 19.01
CA PRO A 117 12.08 3.73 20.03
C PRO A 117 13.61 3.83 20.12
N ASP A 118 14.28 2.71 19.90
CA ASP A 118 15.76 2.63 19.91
C ASP A 118 16.39 3.04 18.55
N GLY A 119 15.56 3.38 17.54
CA GLY A 119 16.02 3.76 16.23
C GLY A 119 16.69 2.64 15.44
N ARG A 120 16.42 1.38 15.77
CA ARG A 120 17.03 0.21 15.12
C ARG A 120 16.27 -0.29 13.90
N ALA A 121 14.98 0.03 13.83
CA ALA A 121 14.12 -0.43 12.75
C ALA A 121 13.05 0.60 12.39
N LEU A 122 12.58 0.50 11.18
CA LEU A 122 11.33 1.10 10.72
C LEU A 122 10.25 0.02 10.68
N ILE A 123 9.14 0.27 11.33
CA ILE A 123 8.03 -0.67 11.44
C ILE A 123 6.92 -0.22 10.51
N TYR A 124 6.51 -1.07 9.61
CA TYR A 124 5.43 -0.82 8.65
C TYR A 124 4.22 -1.67 9.04
N VAL A 125 3.07 -1.03 9.17
CA VAL A 125 1.80 -1.69 9.50
C VAL A 125 0.81 -1.39 8.40
N LEU A 126 0.31 -2.44 7.76
CA LEU A 126 -0.77 -2.37 6.79
C LEU A 126 -2.09 -2.71 7.50
N ILE A 127 -3.06 -1.82 7.39
CA ILE A 127 -4.34 -1.95 8.09
C ILE A 127 -5.47 -1.83 7.06
N SER A 128 -6.43 -2.76 7.13
CA SER A 128 -7.70 -2.63 6.39
C SER A 128 -8.60 -1.63 7.10
N THR A 129 -9.11 -0.63 6.37
CA THR A 129 -10.04 0.36 6.92
C THR A 129 -11.48 -0.16 7.00
N LYS A 130 -11.76 -1.33 6.40
CA LYS A 130 -13.06 -1.97 6.52
C LYS A 130 -13.10 -2.84 7.76
N VAL A 131 -13.81 -2.37 8.77
CA VAL A 131 -14.10 -3.14 9.98
C VAL A 131 -15.47 -3.79 9.81
N LEU A 132 -15.51 -5.12 9.75
CA LEU A 132 -16.78 -5.87 9.71
C LEU A 132 -17.34 -6.09 11.11
N SER A 133 -16.47 -6.42 12.06
CA SER A 133 -16.73 -6.51 13.49
C SER A 133 -15.40 -6.57 14.25
N GLY A 134 -15.28 -5.86 15.36
CA GLY A 134 -14.07 -5.87 16.19
C GLY A 134 -12.90 -5.06 15.63
N SER A 135 -11.68 -5.52 15.85
CA SER A 135 -10.44 -4.85 15.40
C SER A 135 -10.21 -5.03 13.91
N PRO A 136 -9.59 -4.04 13.21
CA PRO A 136 -9.25 -4.17 11.80
C PRO A 136 -8.20 -5.27 11.57
N ALA A 137 -8.31 -5.95 10.43
CA ALA A 137 -7.25 -6.85 9.96
C ALA A 137 -5.97 -6.05 9.69
N ASN A 138 -4.83 -6.59 10.09
CA ASN A 138 -3.54 -5.93 9.97
C ASN A 138 -2.40 -6.90 9.68
N ALA A 139 -1.33 -6.38 9.12
CA ALA A 139 -0.06 -7.07 8.92
C ALA A 139 1.09 -6.12 9.26
N VAL A 140 2.17 -6.65 9.83
CA VAL A 140 3.34 -5.88 10.23
C VAL A 140 4.60 -6.42 9.56
N SER A 141 5.50 -5.50 9.18
CA SER A 141 6.85 -5.83 8.70
C SER A 141 7.84 -4.84 9.30
N ALA A 142 9.02 -5.30 9.67
CA ALA A 142 10.09 -4.48 10.21
C ALA A 142 11.30 -4.48 9.27
N VAL A 143 11.87 -3.29 9.03
CA VAL A 143 13.07 -3.11 8.21
C VAL A 143 14.18 -2.54 9.10
N PRO A 144 15.33 -3.22 9.22
CA PRO A 144 16.42 -2.76 10.05
C PRO A 144 17.04 -1.47 9.49
N VAL A 145 17.42 -0.57 10.39
CA VAL A 145 18.20 0.63 10.07
C VAL A 145 19.66 0.23 9.98
N THR A 146 20.31 0.66 8.90
CA THR A 146 21.74 0.42 8.69
C THR A 146 22.53 1.54 9.38
N LYS A 147 23.51 1.16 10.19
CA LYS A 147 24.45 2.11 10.82
C LYS A 147 25.57 2.46 9.86
#